data_30460a5149718444891dfd281d82f65d
#
_entry.id   30460a5149718444891dfd281d82f65d
#
_cell.length_a   1.000
_cell.length_b   1.000
_cell.length_c   1.000
_cell.angle_alpha   90.00
_cell.angle_beta   90.00
_cell.angle_gamma   90.00
#
_symmetry.space_group_name_H-M   'P 1'
#
loop_
_entity.id
_entity.type
_entity.pdbx_description
1 polymer ?
#
loop_
_entity_poly.entity_id
_entity_poly.type
_entity_poly.pdbx_seq_one_letter_code
_entity_poly.pdbx_strand_id
1 'polypeptide(L)'
;KGECRSLPLPTLVRPELLVPEAPRPPCAQAVADGEQTPTINQAMATLVLEVVRRLIEGTCTWWQVYLDLGAGTLRTVDASPEAVARTTGIGIRRLIDAAKERVKL
;
A
#
# COMPACT_ATOMS: atom_id res chain seq x y z
N LYS A 1 4.05 15.84 8.46
CA LYS A 1 3.88 14.41 8.80
C LYS A 1 2.68 13.87 8.06
N GLY A 2 2.87 12.84 7.28
CA GLY A 2 1.77 12.08 6.72
C GLY A 2 1.13 11.24 7.82
N GLU A 3 -0.19 11.35 7.97
CA GLU A 3 -0.93 10.50 8.89
C GLU A 3 -1.68 9.45 8.08
N CYS A 4 -1.26 8.20 8.19
CA CYS A 4 -1.88 7.10 7.45
C CYS A 4 -3.38 6.99 7.70
N ARG A 5 -3.85 7.39 8.90
CA ARG A 5 -5.27 7.37 9.27
C ARG A 5 -6.13 8.35 8.46
N SER A 6 -5.55 9.38 7.87
CA SER A 6 -6.27 10.38 7.10
C SER A 6 -6.33 10.08 5.61
N LEU A 7 -5.74 8.98 5.18
CA LEU A 7 -5.72 8.59 3.77
C LEU A 7 -7.01 7.85 3.37
N PRO A 8 -7.38 7.90 2.08
CA PRO A 8 -8.55 7.18 1.60
C PRO A 8 -8.38 5.66 1.72
N LEU A 9 -9.50 4.95 1.79
CA LEU A 9 -9.49 3.49 1.82
C LEU A 9 -8.88 2.94 0.52
N PRO A 10 -8.17 1.80 0.57
CA PRO A 10 -7.61 1.18 -0.63
C PRO A 10 -8.64 0.95 -1.75
N THR A 11 -9.87 0.58 -1.40
CA THR A 11 -10.94 0.34 -2.38
C THR A 11 -11.45 1.62 -3.05
N LEU A 12 -11.28 2.78 -2.43
CA LEU A 12 -11.58 4.06 -3.08
C LEU A 12 -10.51 4.48 -4.06
N VAL A 13 -9.26 4.11 -3.78
CA VAL A 13 -8.11 4.40 -4.65
C VAL A 13 -8.05 3.40 -5.80
N ARG A 14 -8.37 2.15 -5.52
CA ARG A 14 -8.38 1.06 -6.49
C ARG A 14 -9.71 0.32 -6.47
N PRO A 15 -10.72 0.84 -7.16
CA PRO A 15 -12.06 0.22 -7.19
C PRO A 15 -12.06 -1.23 -7.70
N GLU A 16 -11.06 -1.60 -8.49
CA GLU A 16 -10.90 -2.98 -8.99
C GLU A 16 -10.75 -4.02 -7.86
N LEU A 17 -10.36 -3.59 -6.66
CA LEU A 17 -10.28 -4.49 -5.51
C LEU A 17 -11.65 -5.00 -5.04
N LEU A 18 -12.73 -4.33 -5.44
CA LEU A 18 -14.10 -4.78 -5.13
C LEU A 18 -14.62 -5.84 -6.10
N VAL A 19 -13.94 -6.05 -7.22
CA VAL A 19 -14.31 -7.06 -8.21
C VAL A 19 -13.61 -8.37 -7.85
N PRO A 20 -14.36 -9.51 -7.75
CA PRO A 20 -13.73 -10.80 -7.49
C PRO A 20 -12.70 -11.13 -8.57
N GLU A 21 -11.53 -11.54 -8.14
CA GLU A 21 -10.48 -11.98 -9.06
C GLU A 21 -10.78 -13.38 -9.58
N ALA A 22 -10.30 -13.66 -10.79
CA ALA A 22 -10.27 -15.01 -11.32
C ALA A 22 -9.41 -15.90 -10.42
N PRO A 23 -9.75 -17.21 -10.28
CA PRO A 23 -8.92 -18.13 -9.49
C PRO A 23 -7.47 -18.08 -9.93
N ARG A 24 -6.57 -17.92 -8.96
CA ARG A 24 -5.13 -17.94 -9.18
C ARG A 24 -4.52 -19.19 -8.56
N PRO A 25 -3.43 -19.71 -9.14
CA PRO A 25 -2.72 -20.81 -8.51
C PRO A 25 -2.14 -20.38 -7.15
N PRO A 26 -1.97 -21.30 -6.18
CA PRO A 26 -1.29 -21.00 -4.93
C PRO A 26 0.12 -20.46 -5.17
N CYS A 27 0.66 -19.70 -4.20
CA CYS A 27 1.99 -19.11 -4.32
C CYS A 27 3.09 -20.13 -4.65
N ALA A 28 3.01 -21.32 -4.07
CA ALA A 28 3.97 -22.40 -4.36
C ALA A 28 3.94 -22.79 -5.84
N GLN A 29 2.75 -22.85 -6.44
CA GLN A 29 2.61 -23.17 -7.87
C GLN A 29 3.13 -22.02 -8.74
N ALA A 30 2.86 -20.78 -8.37
CA ALA A 30 3.37 -19.59 -9.08
C ALA A 30 4.90 -19.57 -9.09
N VAL A 31 5.54 -19.96 -7.98
CA VAL A 31 7.00 -20.08 -7.90
C VAL A 31 7.49 -21.21 -8.82
N ALA A 32 6.84 -22.37 -8.79
CA ALA A 32 7.21 -23.51 -9.65
C ALA A 32 7.06 -23.18 -11.13
N ASP A 33 6.06 -22.37 -11.49
CA ASP A 33 5.80 -21.93 -12.87
C ASP A 33 6.71 -20.76 -13.32
N GLY A 34 7.57 -20.26 -12.42
CA GLY A 34 8.46 -19.14 -12.73
C GLY A 34 7.78 -17.77 -12.74
N GLU A 35 6.54 -17.67 -12.27
CA GLU A 35 5.79 -16.40 -12.22
C GLU A 35 6.21 -15.53 -11.05
N GLN A 36 6.77 -16.12 -10.00
CA GLN A 36 7.28 -15.42 -8.83
C GLN A 36 8.65 -15.94 -8.44
N THR A 37 9.47 -15.09 -7.83
CA THR A 37 10.73 -15.52 -7.23
C THR A 37 10.47 -16.29 -5.93
N PRO A 38 11.30 -17.31 -5.61
CA PRO A 38 11.08 -18.13 -4.41
C PRO A 38 11.08 -17.35 -3.09
N THR A 39 11.75 -16.20 -3.04
CA THR A 39 11.92 -15.41 -1.83
C THR A 39 10.92 -14.26 -1.69
N ILE A 40 10.04 -14.03 -2.69
CA ILE A 40 9.11 -12.90 -2.68
C ILE A 40 8.16 -12.95 -1.47
N ASN A 41 7.68 -14.11 -1.10
CA ASN A 41 6.76 -14.24 0.02
C ASN A 41 7.41 -13.86 1.35
N GLN A 42 8.67 -14.23 1.58
CA GLN A 42 9.42 -13.82 2.76
C GLN A 42 9.67 -12.32 2.78
N ALA A 43 10.05 -11.75 1.66
CA ALA A 43 10.27 -10.30 1.54
C ALA A 43 8.98 -9.54 1.82
N MET A 44 7.86 -9.96 1.26
CA MET A 44 6.56 -9.32 1.50
C MET A 44 6.11 -9.45 2.95
N ALA A 45 6.28 -10.63 3.56
CA ALA A 45 5.97 -10.82 4.98
C ALA A 45 6.78 -9.88 5.87
N THR A 46 8.07 -9.71 5.58
CA THR A 46 8.95 -8.79 6.32
C THR A 46 8.47 -7.34 6.19
N LEU A 47 8.09 -6.91 4.98
CA LEU A 47 7.56 -5.56 4.77
C LEU A 47 6.24 -5.33 5.50
N VAL A 48 5.34 -6.31 5.50
CA VAL A 48 4.07 -6.22 6.23
C VAL A 48 4.34 -6.05 7.73
N LEU A 49 5.24 -6.84 8.30
CA LEU A 49 5.61 -6.73 9.71
C LEU A 49 6.22 -5.37 10.03
N GLU A 50 7.06 -4.84 9.15
CA GLU A 50 7.66 -3.52 9.33
C GLU A 50 6.61 -2.42 9.32
N VAL A 51 5.65 -2.47 8.40
CA VAL A 51 4.54 -1.51 8.34
C VAL A 51 3.68 -1.60 9.60
N VAL A 52 3.33 -2.81 10.04
CA VAL A 52 2.54 -3.02 11.26
C VAL A 52 3.27 -2.44 12.48
N ARG A 53 4.57 -2.73 12.62
CA ARG A 53 5.38 -2.17 13.72
C ARG A 53 5.33 -0.65 13.72
N ARG A 54 5.52 -0.03 12.57
CA ARG A 54 5.48 1.45 12.45
C ARG A 54 4.10 2.02 12.73
N LEU A 55 3.04 1.33 12.34
CA LEU A 55 1.68 1.76 12.65
C LEU A 55 1.42 1.74 14.15
N ILE A 56 1.86 0.68 14.85
CA ILE A 56 1.73 0.57 16.31
C ILE A 56 2.52 1.68 17.01
N GLU A 57 3.74 1.96 16.57
CA GLU A 57 4.60 3.00 17.13
C GLU A 57 4.20 4.42 16.72
N GLY A 58 3.29 4.57 15.75
CA GLY A 58 2.91 5.87 15.21
C GLY A 58 3.97 6.53 14.34
N THR A 59 4.91 5.76 13.81
CA THR A 59 6.02 6.27 12.98
C THR A 59 5.87 5.94 11.49
N CYS A 60 4.74 5.34 11.08
CA CYS A 60 4.53 4.99 9.67
C CYS A 60 4.30 6.25 8.83
N THR A 61 5.23 6.49 7.91
CA THR A 61 5.15 7.59 6.95
C THR A 61 4.89 7.11 5.54
N TRP A 62 4.74 5.81 5.35
CA TRP A 62 4.51 5.19 4.05
C TRP A 62 3.03 4.90 3.84
N TRP A 63 2.56 5.18 2.63
CA TRP A 63 1.23 4.82 2.21
C TRP A 63 1.23 3.59 1.30
N GLN A 64 2.23 3.49 0.44
CA GLN A 64 2.43 2.33 -0.44
C GLN A 64 3.89 1.93 -0.44
N VAL A 65 4.12 0.63 -0.60
CA VAL A 65 5.47 0.07 -0.76
C VAL A 65 5.44 -0.86 -1.96
N TYR A 66 6.37 -0.68 -2.87
CA TYR A 66 6.56 -1.50 -4.05
C TYR A 66 7.92 -2.19 -3.99
N LEU A 67 7.91 -3.49 -4.09
CA LEU A 67 9.12 -4.31 -4.11
C LEU A 67 9.20 -5.09 -5.42
N ASP A 68 10.31 -4.91 -6.12
CA ASP A 68 10.64 -5.69 -7.31
C ASP A 68 11.99 -6.39 -7.08
N LEU A 69 11.96 -7.67 -6.76
CA LEU A 69 13.18 -8.44 -6.51
C LEU A 69 13.96 -8.70 -7.80
N GLY A 70 13.28 -8.82 -8.94
CA GLY A 70 13.94 -8.99 -10.22
C GLY A 70 14.78 -7.79 -10.61
N ALA A 71 14.27 -6.59 -10.39
CA ALA A 71 14.98 -5.34 -10.63
C ALA A 71 15.88 -4.91 -9.47
N GLY A 72 15.71 -5.53 -8.28
CA GLY A 72 16.45 -5.15 -7.08
C GLY A 72 16.02 -3.79 -6.53
N THR A 73 14.75 -3.41 -6.70
CA THR A 73 14.26 -2.09 -6.29
C THR A 73 13.23 -2.20 -5.17
N LEU A 74 13.29 -1.25 -4.26
CA LEU A 74 12.28 -1.01 -3.23
C LEU A 74 11.89 0.46 -3.31
N ARG A 75 10.60 0.72 -3.52
CA ARG A 75 10.10 2.09 -3.62
C ARG A 75 8.94 2.29 -2.64
N THR A 76 8.96 3.43 -1.96
CA THR A 76 7.89 3.83 -1.06
C THR A 76 7.21 5.10 -1.57
N VAL A 77 5.93 5.24 -1.25
CA VAL A 77 5.18 6.48 -1.48
C VAL A 77 4.80 7.06 -0.12
N ASP A 78 5.12 8.33 0.09
CA ASP A 78 4.86 8.99 1.36
C ASP A 78 3.36 9.14 1.63
N ALA A 79 2.98 8.97 2.88
CA ALA A 79 1.62 9.17 3.36
C ALA A 79 1.32 10.65 3.59
N SER A 80 1.49 11.46 2.55
CA SER A 80 1.19 12.88 2.56
C SER A 80 0.09 13.20 1.55
N PRO A 81 -0.74 14.24 1.78
CA PRO A 81 -1.78 14.61 0.81
C PRO A 81 -1.22 14.88 -0.58
N GLU A 82 -0.05 15.49 -0.67
CA GLU A 82 0.62 15.83 -1.93
C GLU A 82 1.04 14.57 -2.70
N ALA A 83 1.67 13.62 -2.02
CA ALA A 83 2.12 12.38 -2.64
C ALA A 83 0.94 11.51 -3.05
N VAL A 84 -0.10 11.43 -2.22
CA VAL A 84 -1.32 10.67 -2.54
C VAL A 84 -2.04 11.30 -3.73
N ALA A 85 -2.17 12.61 -3.76
CA ALA A 85 -2.80 13.33 -4.88
C ALA A 85 -2.08 13.05 -6.20
N ARG A 86 -0.75 13.07 -6.21
CA ARG A 86 0.05 12.77 -7.40
C ARG A 86 -0.12 11.33 -7.88
N THR A 87 -0.22 10.40 -6.95
CA THR A 87 -0.31 8.97 -7.27
C THR A 87 -1.70 8.57 -7.74
N THR A 88 -2.76 9.16 -7.16
CA THR A 88 -4.15 8.74 -7.38
C THR A 88 -4.94 9.64 -8.32
N GLY A 89 -4.48 10.88 -8.53
CA GLY A 89 -5.24 11.89 -9.27
C GLY A 89 -6.38 12.51 -8.47
N ILE A 90 -6.55 12.15 -7.19
CA ILE A 90 -7.56 12.76 -6.30
C ILE A 90 -7.11 14.19 -5.96
N GLY A 91 -8.03 15.15 -6.01
CA GLY A 91 -7.74 16.54 -5.67
C GLY A 91 -7.28 16.67 -4.21
N ILE A 92 -6.18 17.40 -4.00
CA ILE A 92 -5.56 17.56 -2.67
C ILE A 92 -6.53 18.12 -1.62
N ARG A 93 -7.43 19.00 -2.02
CA ARG A 93 -8.44 19.57 -1.10
C ARG A 93 -9.36 18.48 -0.53
N ARG A 94 -9.77 17.53 -1.35
CA ARG A 94 -10.62 16.42 -0.91
C ARG A 94 -9.92 15.56 0.14
N LEU A 95 -8.62 15.34 -0.01
CA LEU A 95 -7.83 14.58 0.95
C LEU A 95 -7.69 15.32 2.28
N ILE A 96 -7.45 16.62 2.24
CA ILE A 96 -7.34 17.46 3.43
C ILE A 96 -8.69 17.56 4.16
N ASP A 97 -9.77 17.78 3.44
CA ASP A 97 -11.11 17.92 4.03
C ASP A 97 -11.58 16.60 4.64
N ALA A 98 -11.36 15.48 3.97
CA ALA A 98 -11.67 14.15 4.50
C ALA A 98 -10.90 13.86 5.80
N ALA A 99 -9.64 14.29 5.88
CA ALA A 99 -8.83 14.15 7.09
C ALA A 99 -9.40 14.98 8.25
N LYS A 100 -9.84 16.21 7.98
CA LYS A 100 -10.47 17.07 8.98
C LYS A 100 -11.77 16.48 9.52
N GLU A 101 -12.61 15.94 8.67
CA GLU A 101 -13.87 15.30 9.09
C GLU A 101 -13.64 14.10 10.01
N ARG A 102 -12.63 13.30 9.71
CA ARG A 102 -12.28 12.14 10.55
C ARG A 102 -11.80 12.53 11.93
N VAL A 103 -11.13 13.65 12.05
CA VAL A 103 -10.65 14.15 13.35
C VAL A 103 -11.81 14.66 14.22
N LYS A 104 -12.92 15.10 13.63
CA LYS A 104 -14.11 15.55 14.35
C LYS A 104 -14.96 14.42 14.94
N LEU A 105 -14.75 13.20 14.50
CA LEU A 105 -15.41 12.02 15.01
C LEU A 105 -14.68 11.44 16.22
#